data_56463b0964ac80b64fb05d7a5c9dc57c
#
_entry.id   56463b0964ac80b64fb05d7a5c9dc57c
#
_cell.length_a   1.000
_cell.length_b   1.000
_cell.length_c   1.000
_cell.angle_alpha   90.00
_cell.angle_beta   90.00
_cell.angle_gamma   90.00
#
_symmetry.space_group_name_H-M   'P 1'
#
loop_
_entity.id
_entity.type
_entity.pdbx_description
1 polymer ?
#
loop_
_entity_poly.entity_id
_entity_poly.type
_entity_poly.pdbx_seq_one_letter_code
_entity_poly.pdbx_strand_id
1 'polypeptide(L)'
;IRFSSAKKLSAYLNQNGRMPLPPYIHRPLDTDRQTLELDRKRYQTVFASHSGAIAAPTAGLHFTQSQLKILREKFIDTARLTLHVGPGTFIPIREENIILHKMEAERFQISPANWNKITQAKKKGQAVLAVGTTSTRVLETQAFEKTIQRAVSGWTNCFIYPGWEFRRVDHLLTNFHLPKSTLFLLVCAFMGENLAKKAYFEAIKKKYRFFSYGDAMLIL
;
A
#
# COMPACT_ATOMS: atom_id res chain seq x y z
N ILE A 1 -20.36 7.51 20.43
CA ILE A 1 -21.48 8.00 19.58
C ILE A 1 -22.16 6.79 18.95
N ARG A 2 -23.50 6.73 19.00
CA ARG A 2 -24.29 5.65 18.38
C ARG A 2 -25.14 6.27 17.26
N PHE A 3 -25.07 5.69 16.06
CA PHE A 3 -25.91 6.10 14.93
C PHE A 3 -27.04 5.08 14.72
N SER A 4 -28.22 5.56 14.37
CA SER A 4 -29.42 4.71 14.15
C SER A 4 -29.39 3.96 12.80
N SER A 5 -28.50 4.32 11.87
CA SER A 5 -28.32 3.62 10.61
C SER A 5 -26.95 3.95 9.98
N ALA A 6 -26.46 3.04 9.12
CA ALA A 6 -25.24 3.26 8.33
C ALA A 6 -25.35 4.50 7.42
N LYS A 7 -26.54 4.80 6.88
CA LYS A 7 -26.80 5.97 6.04
C LYS A 7 -26.57 7.29 6.81
N LYS A 8 -27.05 7.36 8.07
CA LYS A 8 -26.84 8.54 8.93
C LYS A 8 -25.39 8.71 9.33
N LEU A 9 -24.69 7.58 9.61
CA LEU A 9 -23.25 7.59 9.87
C LEU A 9 -22.47 8.13 8.65
N SER A 10 -22.76 7.62 7.46
CA SER A 10 -22.10 8.08 6.23
C SER A 10 -22.34 9.55 5.95
N ALA A 11 -23.58 10.03 6.12
CA ALA A 11 -23.92 11.44 5.96
C ALA A 11 -23.13 12.31 6.94
N TYR A 12 -23.08 11.93 8.21
CA TYR A 12 -22.33 12.63 9.24
C TYR A 12 -20.82 12.67 8.93
N LEU A 13 -20.22 11.53 8.54
CA LEU A 13 -18.81 11.46 8.20
C LEU A 13 -18.48 12.30 6.96
N ASN A 14 -19.35 12.32 5.95
CA ASN A 14 -19.15 13.15 4.77
C ASN A 14 -19.16 14.65 5.10
N GLN A 15 -19.99 15.07 6.05
CA GLN A 15 -20.12 16.47 6.44
C GLN A 15 -19.05 16.91 7.43
N ASN A 16 -18.73 16.09 8.43
CA ASN A 16 -17.93 16.45 9.60
C ASN A 16 -16.59 15.68 9.69
N GLY A 17 -16.45 14.58 8.95
CA GLY A 17 -15.26 13.74 9.03
C GLY A 17 -14.03 14.41 8.42
N ARG A 18 -12.87 14.20 9.03
CA ARG A 18 -11.57 14.58 8.47
C ARG A 18 -10.90 13.36 7.84
N MET A 19 -10.05 13.58 6.84
CA MET A 19 -9.24 12.51 6.28
C MET A 19 -8.31 11.96 7.39
N PRO A 20 -8.30 10.63 7.64
CA PRO A 20 -7.42 10.02 8.63
C PRO A 20 -5.98 9.97 8.09
N LEU A 21 -5.27 11.07 8.24
CA LEU A 21 -3.86 11.18 7.85
C LEU A 21 -2.97 10.41 8.82
N PRO A 22 -1.79 9.92 8.36
CA PRO A 22 -0.79 9.33 9.24
C PRO A 22 -0.38 10.26 10.36
N PRO A 23 0.02 9.75 11.55
CA PRO A 23 0.29 10.58 12.73
C PRO A 23 1.39 11.64 12.54
N TYR A 24 2.31 11.44 11.61
CA TYR A 24 3.38 12.40 11.30
C TYR A 24 2.92 13.56 10.41
N ILE A 25 1.71 13.52 9.87
CA ILE A 25 1.11 14.65 9.15
C ILE A 25 0.20 15.40 10.10
N HIS A 26 0.76 16.41 10.74
CA HIS A 26 0.00 17.21 11.72
C HIS A 26 -1.00 18.13 11.02
N ARG A 27 -2.24 18.09 11.51
CA ARG A 27 -3.32 19.01 11.13
C ARG A 27 -3.99 19.53 12.39
N PRO A 28 -3.73 20.77 12.80
CA PRO A 28 -4.38 21.40 13.94
C PRO A 28 -5.92 21.37 13.84
N LEU A 29 -6.59 21.51 14.98
CA LEU A 29 -8.06 21.48 15.01
C LEU A 29 -8.69 22.65 14.23
N ASP A 30 -8.02 23.77 14.17
CA ASP A 30 -8.37 25.00 13.45
C ASP A 30 -7.89 25.02 11.98
N THR A 31 -7.40 23.87 11.47
CA THR A 31 -7.00 23.77 10.06
C THR A 31 -8.13 24.26 9.14
N ASP A 32 -7.79 25.15 8.23
CA ASP A 32 -8.72 25.76 7.30
C ASP A 32 -9.41 24.73 6.39
N ARG A 33 -10.61 25.06 5.92
CA ARG A 33 -11.43 24.17 5.10
C ARG A 33 -10.78 23.81 3.77
N GLN A 34 -10.04 24.73 3.17
CA GLN A 34 -9.36 24.50 1.90
C GLN A 34 -8.29 23.41 2.04
N THR A 35 -7.49 23.46 3.09
CA THR A 35 -6.49 22.43 3.43
C THR A 35 -7.15 21.07 3.67
N LEU A 36 -8.26 21.03 4.42
CA LEU A 36 -8.98 19.77 4.67
C LEU A 36 -9.59 19.17 3.39
N GLU A 37 -10.11 19.97 2.48
CA GLU A 37 -10.62 19.54 1.18
C GLU A 37 -9.48 19.06 0.27
N LEU A 38 -8.32 19.73 0.33
CA LEU A 38 -7.12 19.32 -0.38
C LEU A 38 -6.62 17.95 0.10
N ASP A 39 -6.59 17.69 1.40
CA ASP A 39 -6.24 16.40 1.98
C ASP A 39 -7.22 15.31 1.53
N ARG A 40 -8.52 15.56 1.53
CA ARG A 40 -9.52 14.62 1.00
C ARG A 40 -9.27 14.25 -0.45
N LYS A 41 -8.88 15.22 -1.27
CA LYS A 41 -8.62 15.01 -2.71
C LYS A 41 -7.29 14.31 -2.95
N ARG A 42 -6.25 14.64 -2.19
CA ARG A 42 -4.87 14.20 -2.43
C ARG A 42 -4.49 12.92 -1.69
N TYR A 43 -5.10 12.67 -0.52
CA TYR A 43 -4.81 11.45 0.25
C TYR A 43 -5.71 10.30 -0.18
N GLN A 44 -5.90 10.16 -1.49
CA GLN A 44 -6.63 9.05 -2.11
C GLN A 44 -6.11 8.81 -3.53
N THR A 45 -6.04 7.54 -3.92
CA THR A 45 -5.59 7.17 -5.26
C THR A 45 -6.66 7.47 -6.31
N VAL A 46 -6.22 7.77 -7.54
CA VAL A 46 -7.13 8.03 -8.68
C VAL A 46 -7.93 6.80 -9.11
N PHE A 47 -7.63 5.63 -8.58
CA PHE A 47 -8.30 4.36 -8.86
C PHE A 47 -9.04 3.78 -7.64
N ALA A 48 -9.18 4.52 -6.55
CA ALA A 48 -9.98 4.10 -5.41
C ALA A 48 -11.45 3.91 -5.79
N SER A 49 -12.05 2.78 -5.39
CA SER A 49 -13.43 2.42 -5.78
C SER A 49 -14.26 1.83 -4.63
N HIS A 50 -13.62 1.40 -3.55
CA HIS A 50 -14.30 0.77 -2.41
C HIS A 50 -13.89 1.48 -1.11
N SER A 51 -14.88 1.98 -0.38
CA SER A 51 -14.67 2.58 0.94
C SER A 51 -14.42 1.51 2.01
N GLY A 52 -13.73 1.87 3.10
CA GLY A 52 -13.51 0.96 4.25
C GLY A 52 -12.08 0.90 4.77
N ALA A 53 -11.11 1.52 4.09
CA ALA A 53 -9.74 1.66 4.58
C ALA A 53 -9.59 2.92 5.45
N ILE A 54 -8.71 2.85 6.45
CA ILE A 54 -8.28 4.03 7.23
C ILE A 54 -7.13 4.73 6.50
N ALA A 55 -6.16 3.97 5.99
CA ALA A 55 -5.02 4.51 5.28
C ALA A 55 -5.13 4.32 3.77
N ALA A 56 -4.69 5.31 3.00
CA ALA A 56 -4.55 5.18 1.55
C ALA A 56 -3.30 4.34 1.19
N PRO A 57 -3.32 3.58 0.07
CA PRO A 57 -2.13 2.92 -0.46
C PRO A 57 -1.20 3.96 -1.10
N THR A 58 -0.33 4.57 -0.29
CA THR A 58 0.36 5.82 -0.62
C THR A 58 1.28 5.74 -1.85
N ALA A 59 1.85 4.59 -2.15
CA ALA A 59 2.58 4.39 -3.41
C ALA A 59 1.69 4.58 -4.65
N GLY A 60 0.38 4.32 -4.53
CA GLY A 60 -0.60 4.56 -5.58
C GLY A 60 -0.90 6.04 -5.83
N LEU A 61 -0.59 6.94 -4.89
CA LEU A 61 -0.77 8.38 -5.04
C LEU A 61 0.13 8.98 -6.12
N HIS A 62 1.20 8.29 -6.49
CA HIS A 62 2.12 8.71 -7.56
C HIS A 62 1.53 8.54 -8.96
N PHE A 63 0.40 7.84 -9.10
CA PHE A 63 -0.25 7.66 -10.39
C PHE A 63 -1.33 8.69 -10.65
N THR A 64 -1.34 9.19 -11.87
CA THR A 64 -2.41 10.03 -12.43
C THR A 64 -3.26 9.21 -13.39
N GLN A 65 -4.46 9.70 -13.72
CA GLN A 65 -5.32 9.07 -14.76
C GLN A 65 -4.62 9.03 -16.14
N SER A 66 -3.85 10.08 -16.48
CA SER A 66 -3.09 10.13 -17.73
C SER A 66 -2.00 9.07 -17.79
N GLN A 67 -1.26 8.86 -16.70
CA GLN A 67 -0.25 7.78 -16.64
C GLN A 67 -0.90 6.39 -16.79
N LEU A 68 -2.03 6.15 -16.11
CA LEU A 68 -2.76 4.88 -16.26
C LEU A 68 -3.28 4.69 -17.70
N LYS A 69 -3.61 5.77 -18.41
CA LYS A 69 -3.97 5.73 -19.82
C LYS A 69 -2.76 5.36 -20.68
N ILE A 70 -1.61 6.00 -20.47
CA ILE A 70 -0.35 5.71 -21.17
C ILE A 70 0.07 4.25 -20.99
N LEU A 71 -0.04 3.69 -19.78
CA LEU A 71 0.27 2.27 -19.55
C LEU A 71 -0.57 1.36 -20.43
N ARG A 72 -1.88 1.65 -20.56
CA ARG A 72 -2.78 0.89 -21.45
C ARG A 72 -2.41 1.03 -22.93
N GLU A 73 -2.08 2.24 -23.37
CA GLU A 73 -1.65 2.53 -24.73
C GLU A 73 -0.32 1.81 -25.08
N LYS A 74 0.51 1.59 -24.08
CA LYS A 74 1.77 0.81 -24.21
C LYS A 74 1.58 -0.69 -23.99
N PHE A 75 0.34 -1.19 -23.96
CA PHE A 75 0.00 -2.60 -23.74
C PHE A 75 0.56 -3.17 -22.43
N ILE A 76 0.75 -2.32 -21.41
CA ILE A 76 1.13 -2.76 -20.08
C ILE A 76 -0.14 -3.11 -19.31
N ASP A 77 -0.32 -4.39 -19.04
CA ASP A 77 -1.48 -4.89 -18.31
C ASP A 77 -1.49 -4.36 -16.86
N THR A 78 -2.66 -3.96 -16.40
CA THR A 78 -2.87 -3.56 -15.02
C THR A 78 -3.90 -4.46 -14.35
N ALA A 79 -3.60 -4.90 -13.13
CA ALA A 79 -4.51 -5.62 -12.26
C ALA A 79 -4.75 -4.80 -10.98
N ARG A 80 -5.96 -4.89 -10.43
CA ARG A 80 -6.36 -4.15 -9.22
C ARG A 80 -6.75 -5.12 -8.12
N LEU A 81 -6.38 -4.79 -6.91
CA LEU A 81 -6.86 -5.43 -5.71
C LEU A 81 -7.42 -4.37 -4.75
N THR A 82 -8.38 -4.77 -3.94
CA THR A 82 -8.89 -3.95 -2.85
C THR A 82 -8.25 -4.41 -1.56
N LEU A 83 -7.70 -3.48 -0.80
CA LEU A 83 -7.18 -3.73 0.54
C LEU A 83 -7.74 -2.69 1.50
N HIS A 84 -8.25 -3.14 2.62
CA HIS A 84 -8.69 -2.28 3.72
C HIS A 84 -7.55 -2.13 4.71
N VAL A 85 -6.69 -1.14 4.45
CA VAL A 85 -5.51 -0.88 5.27
C VAL A 85 -5.93 -0.32 6.62
N GLY A 86 -5.48 -0.99 7.69
CA GLY A 86 -5.70 -0.58 9.07
C GLY A 86 -4.67 0.44 9.58
N PRO A 87 -4.82 0.92 10.82
CA PRO A 87 -3.88 1.84 11.45
C PRO A 87 -2.52 1.18 11.76
N GLY A 88 -2.49 -0.15 11.87
CA GLY A 88 -1.29 -0.91 12.24
C GLY A 88 -0.10 -0.74 11.30
N THR A 89 -0.36 -0.36 10.04
CA THR A 89 0.69 -0.06 9.05
C THR A 89 1.63 1.07 9.48
N PHE A 90 1.18 1.96 10.37
CA PHE A 90 1.98 3.10 10.87
C PHE A 90 2.60 2.85 12.26
N ILE A 91 2.35 1.70 12.86
CA ILE A 91 2.88 1.36 14.18
C ILE A 91 4.34 0.92 14.04
N PRO A 92 5.29 1.55 14.75
CA PRO A 92 6.67 1.10 14.77
C PRO A 92 6.80 -0.28 15.44
N ILE A 93 7.79 -1.05 15.00
CA ILE A 93 8.16 -2.30 15.65
C ILE A 93 8.75 -1.95 17.02
N ARG A 94 8.22 -2.57 18.09
CA ARG A 94 8.65 -2.36 19.47
C ARG A 94 9.51 -3.50 19.98
N GLU A 95 9.37 -4.67 19.37
CA GLU A 95 10.08 -5.88 19.73
C GLU A 95 11.55 -5.78 19.30
N GLU A 96 12.48 -6.14 20.19
CA GLU A 96 13.91 -6.28 19.86
C GLU A 96 14.13 -7.42 18.88
N ASN A 97 13.40 -8.53 19.07
CA ASN A 97 13.40 -9.64 18.13
C ASN A 97 12.22 -9.49 17.15
N ILE A 98 12.52 -9.12 15.92
CA ILE A 98 11.52 -8.89 14.87
C ILE A 98 10.64 -10.11 14.59
N ILE A 99 11.13 -11.34 14.84
CA ILE A 99 10.37 -12.58 14.62
C ILE A 99 9.13 -12.65 15.53
N LEU A 100 9.17 -11.98 16.68
CA LEU A 100 8.06 -11.93 17.64
C LEU A 100 6.99 -10.88 17.25
N HIS A 101 7.29 -10.03 16.28
CA HIS A 101 6.35 -9.01 15.83
C HIS A 101 5.12 -9.63 15.16
N LYS A 102 3.94 -9.22 15.59
CA LYS A 102 2.66 -9.67 15.02
C LYS A 102 2.06 -8.57 14.16
N MET A 103 1.98 -8.84 12.87
CA MET A 103 1.27 -7.96 11.94
C MET A 103 -0.23 -8.02 12.18
N GLU A 104 -0.88 -6.86 12.19
CA GLU A 104 -2.34 -6.79 12.14
C GLU A 104 -2.86 -7.38 10.82
N ALA A 105 -3.98 -8.10 10.92
CA ALA A 105 -4.61 -8.68 9.75
C ALA A 105 -5.42 -7.62 9.00
N GLU A 106 -5.19 -7.52 7.69
CA GLU A 106 -5.88 -6.60 6.78
C GLU A 106 -6.72 -7.38 5.78
N ARG A 107 -7.97 -6.96 5.61
CA ARG A 107 -8.89 -7.62 4.66
C ARG A 107 -8.57 -7.21 3.24
N PHE A 108 -8.48 -8.18 2.34
CA PHE A 108 -8.27 -7.92 0.92
C PHE A 108 -9.30 -8.65 0.04
N GLN A 109 -9.41 -8.18 -1.20
CA GLN A 109 -10.21 -8.80 -2.25
C GLN A 109 -9.55 -8.58 -3.62
N ILE A 110 -9.49 -9.64 -4.43
CA ILE A 110 -9.04 -9.61 -5.82
C ILE A 110 -10.13 -10.25 -6.68
N SER A 111 -10.60 -9.57 -7.71
CA SER A 111 -11.56 -10.16 -8.65
C SER A 111 -10.94 -11.31 -9.44
N PRO A 112 -11.73 -12.30 -9.90
CA PRO A 112 -11.23 -13.40 -10.74
C PRO A 112 -10.48 -12.92 -11.98
N ALA A 113 -10.99 -11.88 -12.62
CA ALA A 113 -10.35 -11.30 -13.81
C ALA A 113 -8.96 -10.73 -13.50
N ASN A 114 -8.81 -9.97 -12.40
CA ASN A 114 -7.52 -9.43 -11.99
C ASN A 114 -6.56 -10.54 -11.52
N TRP A 115 -7.06 -11.53 -10.80
CA TRP A 115 -6.24 -12.67 -10.39
C TRP A 115 -5.73 -13.47 -11.58
N ASN A 116 -6.59 -13.73 -12.57
CA ASN A 116 -6.22 -14.41 -13.79
C ASN A 116 -5.14 -13.65 -14.57
N LYS A 117 -5.23 -12.32 -14.68
CA LYS A 117 -4.18 -11.49 -15.30
C LYS A 117 -2.83 -11.71 -14.64
N ILE A 118 -2.77 -11.60 -13.30
CA ILE A 118 -1.53 -11.80 -12.53
C ILE A 118 -0.98 -13.22 -12.74
N THR A 119 -1.84 -14.22 -12.65
CA THR A 119 -1.44 -15.62 -12.80
C THR A 119 -0.95 -15.92 -14.22
N GLN A 120 -1.60 -15.39 -15.24
CA GLN A 120 -1.19 -15.56 -16.63
C GLN A 120 0.13 -14.86 -16.94
N ALA A 121 0.35 -13.66 -16.38
CA ALA A 121 1.62 -12.95 -16.50
C ALA A 121 2.77 -13.82 -15.97
N LYS A 122 2.63 -14.36 -14.76
CA LYS A 122 3.65 -15.26 -14.17
C LYS A 122 3.86 -16.54 -14.99
N LYS A 123 2.78 -17.17 -15.50
CA LYS A 123 2.88 -18.37 -16.35
C LYS A 123 3.62 -18.10 -17.67
N LYS A 124 3.52 -16.86 -18.19
CA LYS A 124 4.21 -16.40 -19.40
C LYS A 124 5.63 -15.88 -19.15
N GLY A 125 6.13 -15.96 -17.91
CA GLY A 125 7.43 -15.41 -17.53
C GLY A 125 7.49 -13.89 -17.54
N GLN A 126 6.34 -13.21 -17.52
CA GLN A 126 6.28 -11.76 -17.46
C GLN A 126 6.47 -11.28 -16.03
N ALA A 127 7.19 -10.16 -15.87
CA ALA A 127 7.42 -9.56 -14.58
C ALA A 127 6.15 -8.91 -14.00
N VAL A 128 5.98 -9.03 -12.70
CA VAL A 128 4.90 -8.41 -11.92
C VAL A 128 5.47 -7.30 -11.06
N LEU A 129 5.11 -6.05 -11.39
CA LEU A 129 5.40 -4.87 -10.58
C LEU A 129 4.28 -4.65 -9.55
N ALA A 130 4.59 -4.76 -8.28
CA ALA A 130 3.67 -4.36 -7.23
C ALA A 130 3.78 -2.85 -6.95
N VAL A 131 2.62 -2.19 -6.87
CA VAL A 131 2.53 -0.79 -6.44
C VAL A 131 2.10 -0.77 -4.98
N GLY A 132 3.06 -0.51 -4.10
CA GLY A 132 2.91 -0.47 -2.65
C GLY A 132 3.24 -1.79 -1.93
N THR A 133 3.78 -1.63 -0.75
CA THR A 133 4.11 -2.74 0.17
C THR A 133 2.88 -3.56 0.55
N THR A 134 1.71 -2.92 0.64
CA THR A 134 0.42 -3.56 0.92
C THR A 134 0.01 -4.50 -0.21
N SER A 135 0.15 -4.09 -1.48
CA SER A 135 -0.09 -4.96 -2.64
C SER A 135 0.87 -6.15 -2.65
N THR A 136 2.15 -5.92 -2.36
CA THR A 136 3.17 -6.97 -2.22
C THR A 136 2.77 -8.00 -1.18
N ARG A 137 2.37 -7.59 0.02
CA ARG A 137 1.96 -8.50 1.10
C ARG A 137 0.78 -9.37 0.69
N VAL A 138 -0.22 -8.81 0.01
CA VAL A 138 -1.36 -9.58 -0.49
C VAL A 138 -0.93 -10.61 -1.53
N LEU A 139 -0.13 -10.21 -2.51
CA LEU A 139 0.33 -11.10 -3.57
C LEU A 139 1.18 -12.25 -3.02
N GLU A 140 2.08 -11.97 -2.08
CA GLU A 140 2.92 -12.98 -1.45
C GLU A 140 2.13 -13.90 -0.51
N THR A 141 1.09 -13.40 0.21
CA THR A 141 0.16 -14.26 0.95
C THR A 141 -0.49 -15.29 0.04
N GLN A 142 -0.93 -14.88 -1.15
CA GLN A 142 -1.58 -15.76 -2.12
C GLN A 142 -0.61 -16.70 -2.86
N ALA A 143 0.70 -16.47 -2.76
CA ALA A 143 1.70 -17.34 -3.37
C ALA A 143 1.70 -18.77 -2.80
N PHE A 144 1.26 -18.95 -1.58
CA PHE A 144 1.19 -20.24 -0.89
C PHE A 144 -0.15 -20.97 -1.08
N GLU A 145 -1.15 -20.32 -1.66
CA GLU A 145 -2.46 -20.92 -1.92
C GLU A 145 -2.46 -21.76 -3.20
N LYS A 146 -2.76 -23.06 -3.08
CA LYS A 146 -2.66 -24.02 -4.19
C LYS A 146 -3.78 -23.93 -5.22
N THR A 147 -4.94 -23.34 -4.91
CA THR A 147 -6.11 -23.40 -5.81
C THR A 147 -6.92 -22.11 -5.75
N ILE A 148 -6.98 -21.34 -6.85
CA ILE A 148 -7.82 -20.17 -6.94
C ILE A 148 -8.64 -20.18 -8.23
N GLN A 149 -9.87 -20.71 -8.14
CA GLN A 149 -10.87 -20.65 -9.22
C GLN A 149 -11.97 -19.60 -8.99
N ARG A 150 -11.93 -18.88 -7.85
CA ARG A 150 -12.97 -17.90 -7.45
C ARG A 150 -12.34 -16.57 -7.09
N ALA A 151 -13.18 -15.54 -6.88
CA ALA A 151 -12.71 -14.29 -6.31
C ALA A 151 -11.92 -14.56 -5.02
N VAL A 152 -10.69 -14.03 -4.96
CA VAL A 152 -9.85 -14.21 -3.78
C VAL A 152 -10.21 -13.12 -2.81
N SER A 153 -10.82 -13.48 -1.71
CA SER A 153 -11.01 -12.60 -0.57
C SER A 153 -10.49 -13.28 0.69
N GLY A 154 -9.82 -12.53 1.52
CA GLY A 154 -9.22 -13.08 2.73
C GLY A 154 -8.62 -12.01 3.62
N TRP A 155 -7.79 -12.46 4.52
CA TRP A 155 -7.03 -11.62 5.42
C TRP A 155 -5.54 -11.87 5.21
N THR A 156 -4.74 -10.82 5.22
CA THR A 156 -3.28 -10.92 5.21
C THR A 156 -2.70 -10.35 6.48
N ASN A 157 -1.93 -11.14 7.17
CA ASN A 157 -1.02 -10.73 8.25
C ASN A 157 0.43 -11.01 7.86
N CYS A 158 0.70 -11.11 6.56
CA CYS A 158 2.01 -11.43 6.03
C CYS A 158 3.04 -10.39 6.49
N PHE A 159 4.06 -10.86 7.21
CA PHE A 159 5.19 -10.08 7.67
C PHE A 159 6.43 -10.45 6.86
N ILE A 160 6.81 -9.55 5.97
CA ILE A 160 7.97 -9.73 5.08
C ILE A 160 9.16 -9.00 5.69
N TYR A 161 10.25 -9.74 5.90
CA TYR A 161 11.52 -9.25 6.45
C TYR A 161 12.70 -9.96 5.76
N PRO A 162 13.96 -9.52 5.96
CA PRO A 162 15.13 -10.13 5.31
C PRO A 162 15.18 -11.64 5.45
N GLY A 163 15.43 -12.33 4.32
CA GLY A 163 15.33 -13.78 4.19
C GLY A 163 14.03 -14.27 3.53
N TRP A 164 13.08 -13.36 3.22
CA TRP A 164 11.87 -13.72 2.48
C TRP A 164 12.17 -14.03 1.01
N GLU A 165 11.60 -15.14 0.51
CA GLU A 165 11.66 -15.50 -0.90
C GLU A 165 10.40 -15.01 -1.62
N PHE A 166 10.55 -14.00 -2.48
CA PHE A 166 9.44 -13.47 -3.28
C PHE A 166 9.08 -14.43 -4.40
N ARG A 167 7.79 -14.74 -4.56
CA ARG A 167 7.27 -15.70 -5.53
C ARG A 167 6.35 -15.08 -6.57
N ARG A 168 5.69 -14.00 -6.22
CA ARG A 168 4.71 -13.33 -7.08
C ARG A 168 5.17 -11.98 -7.57
N VAL A 169 5.93 -11.26 -6.77
CA VAL A 169 6.36 -9.90 -7.05
C VAL A 169 7.81 -9.89 -7.53
N ASP A 170 8.04 -9.33 -8.70
CA ASP A 170 9.36 -9.24 -9.31
C ASP A 170 9.96 -7.83 -9.16
N HIS A 171 9.09 -6.80 -9.13
CA HIS A 171 9.48 -5.40 -9.00
C HIS A 171 8.56 -4.68 -8.00
N LEU A 172 9.07 -3.65 -7.36
CA LEU A 172 8.33 -2.91 -6.33
C LEU A 172 8.44 -1.40 -6.53
N LEU A 173 7.30 -0.72 -6.64
CA LEU A 173 7.22 0.73 -6.48
C LEU A 173 6.69 1.04 -5.08
N THR A 174 7.43 1.81 -4.30
CA THR A 174 7.05 2.16 -2.92
C THR A 174 7.55 3.53 -2.52
N ASN A 175 6.96 4.12 -1.45
CA ASN A 175 7.50 5.34 -0.82
C ASN A 175 8.76 5.01 0.00
N PHE A 176 9.47 6.06 0.41
CA PHE A 176 10.49 5.94 1.46
C PHE A 176 9.82 5.82 2.83
N HIS A 177 10.18 4.80 3.59
CA HIS A 177 9.54 4.43 4.85
C HIS A 177 10.37 4.86 6.07
N LEU A 178 9.70 4.89 7.24
CA LEU A 178 10.35 5.14 8.53
C LEU A 178 11.34 4.02 8.88
N PRO A 179 12.47 4.37 9.51
CA PRO A 179 13.30 3.36 10.17
C PRO A 179 12.50 2.63 11.27
N LYS A 180 12.91 1.39 11.57
CA LYS A 180 12.22 0.50 12.53
C LYS A 180 10.76 0.21 12.18
N SER A 181 10.35 0.32 10.92
CA SER A 181 9.01 -0.04 10.46
C SER A 181 9.02 -1.38 9.72
N THR A 182 7.89 -2.08 9.75
CA THR A 182 7.67 -3.31 8.97
C THR A 182 7.84 -3.06 7.47
N LEU A 183 7.53 -1.84 7.01
CA LEU A 183 7.65 -1.43 5.62
C LEU A 183 9.10 -1.28 5.18
N PHE A 184 9.98 -0.76 6.04
CA PHE A 184 11.42 -0.71 5.75
C PHE A 184 12.05 -2.10 5.74
N LEU A 185 11.60 -3.00 6.62
CA LEU A 185 12.07 -4.40 6.60
C LEU A 185 11.67 -5.11 5.30
N LEU A 186 10.47 -4.85 4.77
CA LEU A 186 10.04 -5.38 3.47
C LEU A 186 10.95 -4.86 2.35
N VAL A 187 11.31 -3.59 2.34
CA VAL A 187 12.27 -3.04 1.38
C VAL A 187 13.63 -3.71 1.51
N CYS A 188 14.12 -3.92 2.74
CA CYS A 188 15.36 -4.65 2.98
C CYS A 188 15.28 -6.12 2.51
N ALA A 189 14.14 -6.77 2.68
CA ALA A 189 13.92 -8.11 2.16
C ALA A 189 13.96 -8.15 0.63
N PHE A 190 13.43 -7.10 -0.03
CA PHE A 190 13.29 -7.04 -1.47
C PHE A 190 14.61 -6.78 -2.20
N MET A 191 15.40 -5.82 -1.73
CA MET A 191 16.63 -5.39 -2.43
C MET A 191 17.93 -5.71 -1.67
N GLY A 192 17.83 -6.35 -0.52
CA GLY A 192 18.96 -6.56 0.39
C GLY A 192 19.22 -5.35 1.30
N GLU A 193 19.62 -5.63 2.53
CA GLU A 193 19.76 -4.62 3.58
C GLU A 193 20.81 -3.55 3.25
N ASN A 194 21.97 -3.97 2.72
CA ASN A 194 23.06 -3.06 2.37
C ASN A 194 22.66 -2.07 1.27
N LEU A 195 21.99 -2.54 0.22
CA LEU A 195 21.55 -1.71 -0.87
C LEU A 195 20.41 -0.79 -0.43
N ALA A 196 19.47 -1.28 0.39
CA ALA A 196 18.41 -0.46 0.98
C ALA A 196 18.98 0.69 1.79
N LYS A 197 19.90 0.42 2.72
CA LYS A 197 20.57 1.46 3.52
C LYS A 197 21.29 2.49 2.65
N LYS A 198 22.03 2.04 1.63
CA LYS A 198 22.72 2.91 0.70
C LYS A 198 21.77 3.80 -0.09
N ALA A 199 20.66 3.24 -0.61
CA ALA A 199 19.63 3.99 -1.34
C ALA A 199 18.96 5.05 -0.46
N TYR A 200 18.64 4.71 0.79
CA TYR A 200 18.06 5.64 1.75
C TYR A 200 19.04 6.76 2.14
N PHE A 201 20.31 6.43 2.34
CA PHE A 201 21.34 7.44 2.61
C PHE A 201 21.47 8.43 1.43
N GLU A 202 21.52 7.95 0.19
CA GLU A 202 21.55 8.80 -1.00
C GLU A 202 20.28 9.65 -1.15
N ALA A 203 19.11 9.08 -0.84
CA ALA A 203 17.86 9.83 -0.85
C ALA A 203 17.86 10.98 0.16
N ILE A 204 18.35 10.75 1.39
CA ILE A 204 18.52 11.80 2.41
C ILE A 204 19.49 12.87 1.93
N LYS A 205 20.67 12.48 1.42
CA LYS A 205 21.68 13.38 0.90
C LYS A 205 21.15 14.27 -0.23
N LYS A 206 20.31 13.69 -1.10
CA LYS A 206 19.68 14.39 -2.23
C LYS A 206 18.38 15.10 -1.85
N LYS A 207 18.01 15.13 -0.57
CA LYS A 207 16.82 15.80 -0.04
C LYS A 207 15.50 15.29 -0.63
N TYR A 208 15.41 13.99 -0.93
CA TYR A 208 14.14 13.36 -1.26
C TYR A 208 13.17 13.47 -0.09
N ARG A 209 11.88 13.61 -0.41
CA ARG A 209 10.83 13.66 0.60
C ARG A 209 10.44 12.24 0.98
N PHE A 210 10.20 12.03 2.26
CA PHE A 210 9.87 10.74 2.83
C PHE A 210 8.39 10.63 3.16
N PHE A 211 7.93 9.42 3.40
CA PHE A 211 6.60 9.04 3.87
C PHE A 211 5.49 9.22 2.84
N SER A 212 4.22 9.36 3.30
CA SER A 212 3.03 9.26 2.46
C SER A 212 2.93 10.27 1.32
N TYR A 213 3.30 11.53 1.57
CA TYR A 213 3.35 12.59 0.57
C TYR A 213 4.76 12.82 0.01
N GLY A 214 5.66 11.91 0.29
CA GLY A 214 7.04 11.96 -0.18
C GLY A 214 7.21 11.41 -1.59
N ASP A 215 8.47 11.19 -1.92
CA ASP A 215 8.87 10.65 -3.22
C ASP A 215 8.78 9.11 -3.22
N ALA A 216 8.85 8.51 -4.39
CA ALA A 216 8.79 7.07 -4.57
C ALA A 216 10.13 6.49 -5.00
N MET A 217 10.33 5.22 -4.71
CA MET A 217 11.44 4.40 -5.14
C MET A 217 10.91 3.24 -5.98
N LEU A 218 11.49 3.04 -7.17
CA LEU A 218 11.25 1.87 -8.01
C LEU A 218 12.42 0.90 -7.83
N ILE A 219 12.12 -0.33 -7.47
CA ILE A 219 13.07 -1.42 -7.28
C ILE A 219 12.81 -2.46 -8.39
N LEU A 220 13.84 -2.70 -9.22
CA LEU A 220 13.81 -3.59 -10.38
C LEU A 220 14.59 -4.88 -10.10
#